data_aae07e23b18a234f97f6fe1cbfb4f877
#
_entry.id   aae07e23b18a234f97f6fe1cbfb4f877
#
_cell.length_a   1.000
_cell.length_b   1.000
_cell.length_c   1.000
_cell.angle_alpha   90.00
_cell.angle_beta   90.00
_cell.angle_gamma   90.00
#
_symmetry.space_group_name_H-M   'P 1'
#
loop_
_entity.id
_entity.type
_entity.pdbx_description
1 polymer ?
#
loop_
_entity_poly.entity_id
_entity_poly.type
_entity_poly.pdbx_seq_one_letter_code
_entity_poly.pdbx_strand_id
1 'polypeptide(L)'
;MTDRRSKSASPAGRGRWRAAALIGCGVLLLGPAVLAAVRLFGWDDGTVWALPMAGLPYAALLSVLLLAAVAVLRARWLTGVAAALVVLQLWWLIPRFVPDAADAPADAPRLRVATSNNFMGQVSPKSVVDLVRDQRIDVLAVEEQSDSAADALDAAGIRALLPHRERPANTDTAIYTRLPVGSTADPAWPTTNLTVDVGGRPVQLVAVHTYYPLGDARRWAEGLHDLRAAAPGRTRNAVLLGDFNATLDHKPMRDLIDTGLADAHEELGAGLFPTWPQDHPDYRVPAAIQIDHVLHGPALTAVDISEHALPRSDHRAVVAELAVLR
;
A
#
# COMPACT_ATOMS: atom_id res chain seq x y z
N MET A 1 -35.09 42.19 36.77
CA MET A 1 -35.00 40.84 37.30
C MET A 1 -35.72 39.92 36.36
N THR A 2 -35.01 39.38 35.33
CA THR A 2 -35.58 38.51 34.30
C THR A 2 -35.17 37.06 34.59
N ASP A 3 -36.14 36.28 35.07
CA ASP A 3 -36.05 34.85 35.38
C ASP A 3 -35.82 34.07 34.07
N ARG A 4 -34.57 33.64 33.79
CA ARG A 4 -34.22 32.70 32.75
C ARG A 4 -34.55 31.28 33.24
N ARG A 5 -35.80 30.88 33.11
CA ARG A 5 -36.16 29.45 33.25
C ARG A 5 -35.44 28.64 32.19
N SER A 6 -34.46 27.84 32.59
CA SER A 6 -33.84 26.81 31.77
C SER A 6 -34.92 25.80 31.39
N LYS A 7 -35.27 25.73 30.10
CA LYS A 7 -36.18 24.70 29.56
C LYS A 7 -35.49 23.33 29.67
N SER A 8 -35.68 22.61 30.77
CA SER A 8 -35.29 21.20 30.85
C SER A 8 -36.17 20.41 29.89
N ALA A 9 -35.51 19.67 28.94
CA ALA A 9 -36.22 18.81 28.00
C ALA A 9 -37.08 17.77 28.73
N SER A 10 -38.32 17.57 28.29
CA SER A 10 -39.27 16.62 28.90
C SER A 10 -38.71 15.19 28.85
N PRO A 11 -39.04 14.31 29.85
CA PRO A 11 -38.59 12.90 29.87
C PRO A 11 -38.95 12.12 28.63
N ALA A 12 -40.09 12.39 28.00
CA ALA A 12 -40.54 11.78 26.76
C ALA A 12 -39.66 12.19 25.53
N GLY A 13 -39.17 13.44 25.50
CA GLY A 13 -38.28 13.92 24.49
C GLY A 13 -36.91 13.22 24.54
N ARG A 14 -36.38 13.00 25.72
CA ARG A 14 -35.10 12.31 25.95
C ARG A 14 -35.13 10.84 25.52
N GLY A 15 -36.26 10.12 25.73
CA GLY A 15 -36.41 8.73 25.26
C GLY A 15 -36.42 8.60 23.74
N ARG A 16 -37.18 9.48 23.06
CA ARG A 16 -37.26 9.49 21.60
C ARG A 16 -35.91 9.82 20.94
N TRP A 17 -35.19 10.81 21.48
CA TRP A 17 -33.85 11.18 20.99
C TRP A 17 -32.86 10.02 21.13
N ARG A 18 -32.84 9.35 22.30
CA ARG A 18 -31.99 8.18 22.53
C ARG A 18 -32.30 7.05 21.56
N ALA A 19 -33.55 6.74 21.29
CA ALA A 19 -33.94 5.72 20.34
C ALA A 19 -33.48 6.07 18.91
N ALA A 20 -33.67 7.31 18.47
CA ALA A 20 -33.20 7.77 17.16
C ALA A 20 -31.67 7.69 17.03
N ALA A 21 -30.93 8.08 18.07
CA ALA A 21 -29.46 7.97 18.09
C ALA A 21 -28.98 6.51 17.99
N LEU A 22 -29.64 5.58 18.69
CA LEU A 22 -29.30 4.15 18.62
C LEU A 22 -29.59 3.54 17.26
N ILE A 23 -30.71 3.92 16.63
CA ILE A 23 -31.02 3.50 15.24
C ILE A 23 -29.95 4.03 14.30
N GLY A 24 -29.57 5.31 14.42
CA GLY A 24 -28.51 5.93 13.64
C GLY A 24 -27.17 5.21 13.80
N CYS A 25 -26.74 4.92 15.02
CA CYS A 25 -25.52 4.15 15.30
C CYS A 25 -25.60 2.74 14.70
N GLY A 26 -26.76 2.06 14.81
CA GLY A 26 -26.94 0.72 14.23
C GLY A 26 -26.83 0.73 12.70
N VAL A 27 -27.45 1.71 12.05
CA VAL A 27 -27.34 1.88 10.59
C VAL A 27 -25.88 2.18 10.17
N LEU A 28 -25.19 3.07 10.89
CA LEU A 28 -23.81 3.40 10.58
C LEU A 28 -22.84 2.23 10.83
N LEU A 29 -23.12 1.33 11.74
CA LEU A 29 -22.33 0.12 11.97
C LEU A 29 -22.45 -0.90 10.83
N LEU A 30 -23.50 -0.85 10.01
CA LEU A 30 -23.66 -1.78 8.89
C LEU A 30 -22.53 -1.66 7.86
N GLY A 31 -22.06 -0.44 7.55
CA GLY A 31 -20.96 -0.24 6.61
C GLY A 31 -19.68 -0.96 7.04
N PRO A 32 -19.11 -0.66 8.22
CA PRO A 32 -17.96 -1.38 8.76
C PRO A 32 -18.16 -2.89 8.88
N ALA A 33 -19.38 -3.34 9.25
CA ALA A 33 -19.68 -4.78 9.36
C ALA A 33 -19.70 -5.46 7.98
N VAL A 34 -20.23 -4.80 6.96
CA VAL A 34 -20.20 -5.30 5.57
C VAL A 34 -18.75 -5.39 5.09
N LEU A 35 -17.92 -4.37 5.29
CA LEU A 35 -16.51 -4.43 4.90
C LEU A 35 -15.76 -5.52 5.65
N ALA A 36 -16.04 -5.73 6.93
CA ALA A 36 -15.48 -6.86 7.67
C ALA A 36 -15.89 -8.22 7.06
N ALA A 37 -17.16 -8.37 6.66
CA ALA A 37 -17.63 -9.57 5.97
C ALA A 37 -16.96 -9.73 4.59
N VAL A 38 -16.85 -8.66 3.81
CA VAL A 38 -16.15 -8.67 2.50
C VAL A 38 -14.71 -9.17 2.68
N ARG A 39 -13.97 -8.66 3.68
CA ARG A 39 -12.60 -9.10 3.97
C ARG A 39 -12.53 -10.55 4.41
N LEU A 40 -13.43 -11.00 5.29
CA LEU A 40 -13.47 -12.38 5.78
C LEU A 40 -13.72 -13.40 4.69
N PHE A 41 -14.64 -13.08 3.77
CA PHE A 41 -15.05 -13.99 2.70
C PHE A 41 -14.31 -13.75 1.38
N GLY A 42 -13.47 -12.71 1.30
CA GLY A 42 -12.72 -12.38 0.09
C GLY A 42 -13.60 -11.93 -1.08
N TRP A 43 -14.74 -11.27 -0.79
CA TRP A 43 -15.68 -10.85 -1.84
C TRP A 43 -15.16 -9.65 -2.67
N ASP A 44 -14.05 -9.07 -2.28
CA ASP A 44 -13.35 -7.99 -3.02
C ASP A 44 -12.55 -8.52 -4.23
N ASP A 45 -12.31 -9.83 -4.31
CA ASP A 45 -11.52 -10.44 -5.38
C ASP A 45 -12.21 -10.31 -6.74
N GLY A 46 -11.72 -9.40 -7.56
CA GLY A 46 -12.23 -9.13 -8.91
C GLY A 46 -13.65 -8.54 -8.94
N THR A 47 -14.13 -7.93 -7.86
CA THR A 47 -15.48 -7.40 -7.76
C THR A 47 -15.51 -5.91 -7.41
N VAL A 48 -16.70 -5.31 -7.47
CA VAL A 48 -16.92 -3.90 -7.06
C VAL A 48 -16.58 -3.62 -5.60
N TRP A 49 -16.44 -4.65 -4.76
CA TRP A 49 -16.06 -4.51 -3.36
C TRP A 49 -14.59 -4.17 -3.17
N ALA A 50 -13.76 -4.30 -4.21
CA ALA A 50 -12.36 -3.86 -4.17
C ALA A 50 -12.25 -2.37 -3.80
N LEU A 51 -13.08 -1.50 -4.38
CA LEU A 51 -13.02 -0.06 -4.08
C LEU A 51 -13.26 0.28 -2.61
N PRO A 52 -14.39 -0.12 -1.98
CA PRO A 52 -14.62 0.20 -0.58
C PRO A 52 -13.65 -0.53 0.37
N MET A 53 -13.04 -1.65 -0.03
CA MET A 53 -12.08 -2.39 0.79
C MET A 53 -10.83 -1.56 1.13
N ALA A 54 -10.37 -0.69 0.23
CA ALA A 54 -9.29 0.25 0.50
C ALA A 54 -9.57 1.17 1.71
N GLY A 55 -10.85 1.36 2.05
CA GLY A 55 -11.30 2.16 3.19
C GLY A 55 -11.41 1.41 4.52
N LEU A 56 -10.94 0.17 4.63
CA LEU A 56 -11.08 -0.63 5.87
C LEU A 56 -10.49 0.06 7.12
N PRO A 57 -9.33 0.72 7.10
CA PRO A 57 -8.81 1.43 8.27
C PRO A 57 -9.74 2.55 8.76
N TYR A 58 -10.39 3.26 7.84
CA TYR A 58 -11.36 4.31 8.18
C TYR A 58 -12.66 3.72 8.74
N ALA A 59 -13.07 2.56 8.23
CA ALA A 59 -14.21 1.82 8.78
C ALA A 59 -13.92 1.33 10.20
N ALA A 60 -12.68 0.93 10.49
CA ALA A 60 -12.25 0.57 11.85
C ALA A 60 -12.31 1.77 12.80
N LEU A 61 -11.80 2.93 12.37
CA LEU A 61 -11.91 4.18 13.14
C LEU A 61 -13.39 4.53 13.43
N LEU A 62 -14.25 4.44 12.40
CA LEU A 62 -15.69 4.66 12.58
C LEU A 62 -16.29 3.67 13.60
N SER A 63 -15.90 2.40 13.56
CA SER A 63 -16.36 1.39 14.52
C SER A 63 -15.98 1.75 15.96
N VAL A 64 -14.76 2.25 16.19
CA VAL A 64 -14.29 2.72 17.51
C VAL A 64 -15.13 3.90 17.99
N LEU A 65 -15.40 4.89 17.14
CA LEU A 65 -16.23 6.05 17.47
C LEU A 65 -17.67 5.63 17.80
N LEU A 66 -18.24 4.71 17.03
CA LEU A 66 -19.58 4.19 17.26
C LEU A 66 -19.65 3.33 18.52
N LEU A 67 -18.61 2.52 18.82
CA LEU A 67 -18.51 1.79 20.07
C LEU A 67 -18.57 2.75 21.29
N ALA A 68 -17.82 3.83 21.26
CA ALA A 68 -17.86 4.84 22.30
C ALA A 68 -19.27 5.47 22.44
N ALA A 69 -19.90 5.81 21.31
CA ALA A 69 -21.24 6.40 21.29
C ALA A 69 -22.31 5.45 21.89
N VAL A 70 -22.34 4.19 21.47
CA VAL A 70 -23.34 3.22 21.98
C VAL A 70 -23.10 2.82 23.41
N ALA A 71 -21.84 2.84 23.89
CA ALA A 71 -21.50 2.62 25.30
C ALA A 71 -22.03 3.77 26.19
N VAL A 72 -21.84 5.04 25.76
CA VAL A 72 -22.40 6.22 26.45
C VAL A 72 -23.93 6.16 26.48
N LEU A 73 -24.55 5.70 25.41
CA LEU A 73 -26.00 5.49 25.32
C LEU A 73 -26.47 4.25 26.12
N ARG A 74 -25.55 3.48 26.71
CA ARG A 74 -25.83 2.27 27.51
C ARG A 74 -26.66 1.21 26.78
N ALA A 75 -26.38 1.00 25.51
CA ALA A 75 -27.05 0.03 24.65
C ALA A 75 -26.28 -1.30 24.64
N ARG A 76 -26.44 -2.13 25.68
CA ARG A 76 -25.62 -3.33 25.95
C ARG A 76 -25.38 -4.23 24.72
N TRP A 77 -26.45 -4.58 23.99
CA TRP A 77 -26.32 -5.45 22.82
C TRP A 77 -25.54 -4.79 21.69
N LEU A 78 -25.87 -3.54 21.38
CA LEU A 78 -25.19 -2.82 20.30
C LEU A 78 -23.71 -2.55 20.68
N THR A 79 -23.43 -2.32 21.96
CA THR A 79 -22.05 -2.22 22.48
C THR A 79 -21.29 -3.53 22.29
N GLY A 80 -21.91 -4.67 22.57
CA GLY A 80 -21.28 -5.98 22.35
C GLY A 80 -20.94 -6.23 20.87
N VAL A 81 -21.87 -5.92 19.96
CA VAL A 81 -21.66 -6.06 18.52
C VAL A 81 -20.55 -5.11 18.04
N ALA A 82 -20.59 -3.84 18.44
CA ALA A 82 -19.57 -2.86 18.08
C ALA A 82 -18.18 -3.25 18.63
N ALA A 83 -18.10 -3.76 19.85
CA ALA A 83 -16.85 -4.23 20.45
C ALA A 83 -16.28 -5.43 19.69
N ALA A 84 -17.10 -6.42 19.33
CA ALA A 84 -16.65 -7.56 18.56
C ALA A 84 -16.10 -7.13 17.19
N LEU A 85 -16.77 -6.18 16.51
CA LEU A 85 -16.32 -5.64 15.23
C LEU A 85 -14.99 -4.88 15.36
N VAL A 86 -14.85 -4.05 16.40
CA VAL A 86 -13.60 -3.32 16.68
C VAL A 86 -12.45 -4.30 16.96
N VAL A 87 -12.68 -5.32 17.79
CA VAL A 87 -11.65 -6.34 18.09
C VAL A 87 -11.20 -7.04 16.79
N LEU A 88 -12.13 -7.45 15.92
CA LEU A 88 -11.83 -8.09 14.66
C LEU A 88 -11.02 -7.18 13.74
N GLN A 89 -11.41 -5.91 13.61
CA GLN A 89 -10.72 -4.95 12.73
C GLN A 89 -9.33 -4.59 13.29
N LEU A 90 -9.19 -4.42 14.60
CA LEU A 90 -7.89 -4.18 15.24
C LEU A 90 -6.96 -5.39 15.10
N TRP A 91 -7.48 -6.63 15.16
CA TRP A 91 -6.69 -7.84 14.89
C TRP A 91 -6.00 -7.79 13.52
N TRP A 92 -6.66 -7.21 12.51
CA TRP A 92 -6.08 -7.07 11.17
C TRP A 92 -5.13 -5.87 11.02
N LEU A 93 -5.32 -4.82 11.82
CA LEU A 93 -4.58 -3.57 11.65
C LEU A 93 -3.37 -3.45 12.59
N ILE A 94 -3.43 -4.04 13.78
CA ILE A 94 -2.36 -3.91 14.80
C ILE A 94 -1.00 -4.39 14.27
N PRO A 95 -0.87 -5.51 13.49
CA PRO A 95 0.43 -5.92 12.96
C PRO A 95 1.17 -4.82 12.22
N ARG A 96 0.48 -3.95 11.51
CA ARG A 96 1.07 -2.81 10.77
C ARG A 96 1.76 -1.77 11.67
N PHE A 97 1.53 -1.81 12.97
CA PHE A 97 2.09 -0.87 13.95
C PHE A 97 3.08 -1.52 14.91
N VAL A 98 3.35 -2.80 14.72
CA VAL A 98 4.25 -3.57 15.60
C VAL A 98 5.36 -4.14 14.72
N PRO A 99 6.61 -3.64 14.87
CA PRO A 99 7.70 -4.13 14.05
C PRO A 99 8.00 -5.60 14.35
N ASP A 100 8.24 -6.39 13.31
CA ASP A 100 8.64 -7.80 13.37
C ASP A 100 9.82 -8.11 12.43
N ALA A 101 10.52 -7.07 11.95
CA ALA A 101 11.69 -7.19 11.11
C ALA A 101 12.75 -8.07 11.76
N ALA A 102 13.34 -8.95 10.97
CA ALA A 102 14.45 -9.76 11.44
C ALA A 102 15.68 -8.89 11.75
N ASP A 103 16.47 -9.31 12.76
CA ASP A 103 17.72 -8.63 13.06
C ASP A 103 18.65 -8.67 11.82
N ALA A 104 18.97 -7.49 11.30
CA ALA A 104 19.87 -7.34 10.17
C ALA A 104 21.32 -7.29 10.68
N PRO A 105 22.18 -8.29 10.36
CA PRO A 105 23.59 -8.23 10.72
C PRO A 105 24.25 -6.94 10.21
N ALA A 106 25.16 -6.37 10.98
CA ALA A 106 25.81 -5.10 10.62
C ALA A 106 26.62 -5.21 9.32
N ASP A 107 27.12 -6.40 9.00
CA ASP A 107 27.90 -6.74 7.79
C ASP A 107 27.02 -7.24 6.63
N ALA A 108 25.69 -7.31 6.80
CA ALA A 108 24.80 -7.73 5.73
C ALA A 108 24.82 -6.70 4.58
N PRO A 109 24.95 -7.15 3.32
CA PRO A 109 24.82 -6.27 2.17
C PRO A 109 23.50 -5.52 2.19
N ARG A 110 23.53 -4.24 1.86
CA ARG A 110 22.36 -3.36 1.82
C ARG A 110 21.92 -3.13 0.39
N LEU A 111 20.63 -3.06 0.20
CA LEU A 111 19.98 -2.77 -1.07
C LEU A 111 18.96 -1.66 -0.83
N ARG A 112 19.19 -0.49 -1.44
CA ARG A 112 18.26 0.62 -1.36
C ARG A 112 17.44 0.70 -2.62
N VAL A 113 16.16 0.42 -2.52
CA VAL A 113 15.22 0.38 -3.64
C VAL A 113 14.23 1.53 -3.56
N ALA A 114 13.74 1.96 -4.70
CA ALA A 114 12.64 2.90 -4.78
C ALA A 114 11.64 2.49 -5.85
N THR A 115 10.39 2.86 -5.67
CA THR A 115 9.34 2.83 -6.70
C THR A 115 8.71 4.20 -6.85
N SER A 116 8.35 4.58 -8.06
CA SER A 116 7.74 5.86 -8.38
C SER A 116 6.80 5.76 -9.57
N ASN A 117 5.50 5.88 -9.32
CA ASN A 117 4.54 6.06 -10.41
C ASN A 117 4.74 7.45 -11.04
N ASN A 118 4.96 7.46 -12.36
CA ASN A 118 5.38 8.64 -13.12
C ASN A 118 4.19 9.44 -13.68
N PHE A 119 2.98 9.09 -13.28
CA PHE A 119 1.71 9.71 -13.68
C PHE A 119 1.69 10.04 -15.18
N MET A 120 1.71 9.01 -16.02
CA MET A 120 1.74 9.13 -17.51
C MET A 120 2.89 10.01 -18.03
N GLY A 121 4.02 10.06 -17.28
CA GLY A 121 5.18 10.89 -17.64
C GLY A 121 5.07 12.36 -17.23
N GLN A 122 4.18 12.74 -16.35
CA GLN A 122 4.00 14.12 -15.89
C GLN A 122 4.98 14.52 -14.77
N VAL A 123 5.53 13.55 -14.05
CA VAL A 123 6.54 13.83 -13.01
C VAL A 123 7.76 14.50 -13.61
N SER A 124 8.33 15.48 -12.93
CA SER A 124 9.54 16.15 -13.38
C SER A 124 10.72 15.16 -13.40
N PRO A 125 11.35 14.89 -14.57
CA PRO A 125 12.51 13.99 -14.63
C PRO A 125 13.64 14.39 -13.68
N LYS A 126 13.84 15.71 -13.48
CA LYS A 126 14.84 16.23 -12.53
C LYS A 126 14.52 15.82 -11.10
N SER A 127 13.25 15.84 -10.68
CA SER A 127 12.89 15.47 -9.31
C SER A 127 13.11 13.98 -9.04
N VAL A 128 12.93 13.12 -10.04
CA VAL A 128 13.26 11.69 -9.94
C VAL A 128 14.77 11.48 -9.82
N VAL A 129 15.57 12.20 -10.65
CA VAL A 129 17.04 12.13 -10.57
C VAL A 129 17.56 12.65 -9.23
N ASP A 130 16.98 13.74 -8.72
CA ASP A 130 17.33 14.28 -7.42
C ASP A 130 16.98 13.29 -6.30
N LEU A 131 15.81 12.66 -6.33
CA LEU A 131 15.43 11.60 -5.38
C LEU A 131 16.47 10.46 -5.38
N VAL A 132 16.84 9.96 -6.56
CA VAL A 132 17.84 8.87 -6.69
C VAL A 132 19.16 9.28 -6.07
N ARG A 133 19.63 10.50 -6.32
CA ARG A 133 20.89 11.02 -5.79
C ARG A 133 20.83 11.20 -4.27
N ASP A 134 19.81 11.90 -3.79
CA ASP A 134 19.69 12.33 -2.39
C ASP A 134 19.44 11.13 -1.47
N GLN A 135 18.64 10.17 -1.92
CA GLN A 135 18.36 8.93 -1.21
C GLN A 135 19.36 7.81 -1.50
N ARG A 136 20.37 8.02 -2.39
CA ARG A 136 21.40 7.03 -2.75
C ARG A 136 20.79 5.71 -3.22
N ILE A 137 19.79 5.76 -4.06
CA ILE A 137 19.04 4.60 -4.53
C ILE A 137 19.93 3.72 -5.41
N ASP A 138 19.86 2.41 -5.18
CA ASP A 138 20.56 1.39 -5.97
C ASP A 138 19.69 0.91 -7.13
N VAL A 139 18.37 0.84 -6.90
CA VAL A 139 17.38 0.34 -7.83
C VAL A 139 16.16 1.25 -7.80
N LEU A 140 15.69 1.68 -8.96
CA LEU A 140 14.46 2.44 -9.14
C LEU A 140 13.53 1.68 -10.08
N ALA A 141 12.34 1.32 -9.61
CA ALA A 141 11.21 0.98 -10.46
C ALA A 141 10.43 2.25 -10.82
N VAL A 142 9.98 2.34 -12.07
CA VAL A 142 9.16 3.45 -12.56
C VAL A 142 7.95 2.86 -13.24
N GLU A 143 6.77 3.27 -12.81
CA GLU A 143 5.48 2.90 -13.36
C GLU A 143 4.90 4.06 -14.20
N GLU A 144 3.93 3.76 -15.05
CA GLU A 144 3.32 4.71 -16.00
C GLU A 144 4.36 5.45 -16.86
N GLN A 145 5.43 4.77 -17.22
CA GLN A 145 6.50 5.35 -18.01
C GLN A 145 6.25 5.19 -19.51
N SER A 146 5.89 6.27 -20.19
CA SER A 146 5.87 6.32 -21.68
C SER A 146 7.29 6.34 -22.25
N ASP A 147 7.42 6.10 -23.57
CA ASP A 147 8.73 6.19 -24.26
C ASP A 147 9.33 7.59 -24.11
N SER A 148 8.51 8.63 -24.31
CA SER A 148 8.96 10.01 -24.17
C SER A 148 9.37 10.37 -22.75
N ALA A 149 8.72 9.79 -21.73
CA ALA A 149 9.11 9.96 -20.34
C ALA A 149 10.44 9.25 -20.02
N ALA A 150 10.68 8.08 -20.61
CA ALA A 150 11.95 7.39 -20.48
C ALA A 150 13.10 8.19 -21.11
N ASP A 151 12.89 8.75 -22.32
CA ASP A 151 13.86 9.60 -23.01
C ASP A 151 14.15 10.89 -22.20
N ALA A 152 13.09 11.50 -21.63
CA ALA A 152 13.24 12.69 -20.80
C ALA A 152 14.02 12.40 -19.50
N LEU A 153 13.82 11.22 -18.90
CA LEU A 153 14.53 10.78 -17.70
C LEU A 153 16.01 10.50 -18.03
N ASP A 154 16.29 9.86 -19.17
CA ASP A 154 17.65 9.65 -19.68
C ASP A 154 18.35 11.00 -19.96
N ALA A 155 17.66 11.95 -20.60
CA ALA A 155 18.19 13.30 -20.84
C ALA A 155 18.44 14.09 -19.54
N ALA A 156 17.67 13.84 -18.49
CA ALA A 156 17.90 14.42 -17.17
C ALA A 156 19.10 13.83 -16.41
N GLY A 157 19.71 12.77 -16.92
CA GLY A 157 20.95 12.21 -16.41
C GLY A 157 20.79 11.01 -15.48
N ILE A 158 19.64 10.33 -15.47
CA ILE A 158 19.42 9.14 -14.65
C ILE A 158 20.47 8.06 -14.89
N ARG A 159 20.90 7.90 -16.17
CA ARG A 159 21.86 6.88 -16.59
C ARG A 159 23.27 7.11 -16.03
N ALA A 160 23.59 8.31 -15.55
CA ALA A 160 24.84 8.58 -14.84
C ALA A 160 24.83 8.02 -13.41
N LEU A 161 23.65 7.85 -12.81
CA LEU A 161 23.44 7.31 -11.46
C LEU A 161 23.09 5.82 -11.51
N LEU A 162 22.20 5.43 -12.43
CA LEU A 162 21.68 4.08 -12.62
C LEU A 162 21.91 3.66 -14.08
N PRO A 163 23.11 3.16 -14.43
CA PRO A 163 23.52 2.92 -15.84
C PRO A 163 22.76 1.78 -16.53
N HIS A 164 22.25 0.82 -15.79
CA HIS A 164 21.50 -0.29 -16.35
C HIS A 164 20.00 0.02 -16.34
N ARG A 165 19.31 -0.32 -17.44
CA ARG A 165 17.85 -0.19 -17.56
C ARG A 165 17.28 -1.43 -18.20
N GLU A 166 16.27 -2.02 -17.59
CA GLU A 166 15.40 -3.02 -18.19
C GLU A 166 14.03 -2.38 -18.40
N ARG A 167 13.55 -2.37 -19.62
CA ARG A 167 12.22 -1.89 -20.01
C ARG A 167 11.80 -2.65 -21.27
N PRO A 168 11.04 -3.74 -21.13
CA PRO A 168 10.52 -4.48 -22.26
C PRO A 168 9.63 -3.60 -23.15
N ALA A 169 9.59 -3.89 -24.44
CA ALA A 169 8.68 -3.22 -25.36
C ALA A 169 7.22 -3.46 -24.93
N ASN A 170 6.39 -2.44 -25.11
CA ASN A 170 4.95 -2.46 -24.75
C ASN A 170 4.65 -2.64 -23.27
N THR A 171 5.59 -2.33 -22.38
CA THR A 171 5.33 -2.17 -20.95
C THR A 171 5.38 -0.69 -20.56
N ASP A 172 4.68 -0.34 -19.51
CA ASP A 172 4.73 0.99 -18.90
C ASP A 172 5.57 1.02 -17.62
N THR A 173 6.31 -0.08 -17.35
CA THR A 173 7.22 -0.20 -16.22
C THR A 173 8.67 -0.32 -16.69
N ALA A 174 9.58 0.24 -15.89
CA ALA A 174 11.02 0.09 -16.09
C ALA A 174 11.76 -0.11 -14.78
N ILE A 175 12.88 -0.83 -14.82
CA ILE A 175 13.82 -0.93 -13.70
C ILE A 175 15.13 -0.29 -14.11
N TYR A 176 15.59 0.69 -13.32
CA TYR A 176 16.92 1.29 -13.44
C TYR A 176 17.77 0.83 -12.25
N THR A 177 19.03 0.49 -12.49
CA THR A 177 19.93 0.05 -11.42
C THR A 177 21.40 0.42 -11.66
N ARG A 178 22.13 0.66 -10.58
CA ARG A 178 23.60 0.80 -10.60
C ARG A 178 24.33 -0.51 -10.32
N LEU A 179 23.60 -1.55 -9.90
CA LEU A 179 24.18 -2.83 -9.53
C LEU A 179 24.49 -3.68 -10.76
N PRO A 180 25.46 -4.61 -10.66
CA PRO A 180 25.71 -5.55 -11.75
C PRO A 180 24.46 -6.40 -12.03
N VAL A 181 24.07 -6.44 -13.31
CA VAL A 181 22.94 -7.27 -13.76
C VAL A 181 23.45 -8.69 -13.99
N GLY A 182 22.93 -9.64 -13.22
CA GLY A 182 23.32 -11.05 -13.29
C GLY A 182 22.60 -11.81 -14.40
N SER A 183 21.30 -11.60 -14.55
CA SER A 183 20.49 -12.11 -15.65
C SER A 183 19.39 -11.12 -16.02
N THR A 184 19.01 -11.09 -17.29
CA THR A 184 17.81 -10.42 -17.76
C THR A 184 16.57 -11.21 -17.34
N ALA A 185 15.39 -10.74 -17.71
CA ALA A 185 14.08 -11.22 -17.27
C ALA A 185 13.95 -12.74 -17.07
N ASP A 186 13.42 -13.15 -15.93
CA ASP A 186 12.83 -14.48 -15.73
C ASP A 186 11.43 -14.49 -16.39
N PRO A 187 11.21 -15.29 -17.45
CA PRO A 187 9.94 -15.28 -18.17
C PRO A 187 8.75 -15.80 -17.36
N ALA A 188 9.00 -16.36 -16.16
CA ALA A 188 7.95 -16.75 -15.25
C ALA A 188 7.25 -15.56 -14.59
N TRP A 189 7.91 -14.42 -14.44
CA TRP A 189 7.27 -13.22 -13.96
C TRP A 189 6.51 -12.49 -15.09
N PRO A 190 5.25 -12.08 -14.87
CA PRO A 190 4.41 -11.50 -15.93
C PRO A 190 4.73 -10.04 -16.25
N THR A 191 5.75 -9.46 -15.60
CA THR A 191 6.06 -8.02 -15.66
C THR A 191 7.57 -7.79 -15.76
N THR A 192 7.99 -6.53 -15.88
CA THR A 192 9.41 -6.12 -15.97
C THR A 192 10.18 -6.64 -14.77
N ASN A 193 11.23 -7.41 -15.03
CA ASN A 193 12.04 -8.00 -13.98
C ASN A 193 13.47 -8.25 -14.44
N LEU A 194 14.40 -8.29 -13.48
CA LEU A 194 15.80 -8.65 -13.71
C LEU A 194 16.45 -9.12 -12.39
N THR A 195 17.58 -9.82 -12.48
CA THR A 195 18.37 -10.20 -11.31
C THR A 195 19.60 -9.30 -11.20
N VAL A 196 19.87 -8.80 -9.99
CA VAL A 196 21.08 -8.04 -9.66
C VAL A 196 21.94 -8.79 -8.65
N ASP A 197 23.24 -8.48 -8.65
CA ASP A 197 24.15 -8.94 -7.59
C ASP A 197 24.25 -7.90 -6.48
N VAL A 198 23.98 -8.32 -5.25
CA VAL A 198 24.09 -7.49 -4.04
C VAL A 198 25.10 -8.12 -3.09
N GLY A 199 26.37 -7.74 -3.24
CA GLY A 199 27.44 -8.27 -2.41
C GLY A 199 27.66 -9.78 -2.57
N GLY A 200 27.61 -10.29 -3.80
CA GLY A 200 27.76 -11.69 -4.14
C GLY A 200 26.47 -12.52 -3.99
N ARG A 201 25.31 -11.87 -3.78
CA ARG A 201 24.01 -12.53 -3.60
C ARG A 201 23.04 -12.09 -4.70
N PRO A 202 22.47 -13.03 -5.47
CA PRO A 202 21.49 -12.68 -6.48
C PRO A 202 20.18 -12.27 -5.82
N VAL A 203 19.64 -11.11 -6.24
CA VAL A 203 18.33 -10.60 -5.85
C VAL A 203 17.49 -10.40 -7.10
N GLN A 204 16.33 -11.04 -7.17
CA GLN A 204 15.36 -10.87 -8.24
C GLN A 204 14.54 -9.62 -7.98
N LEU A 205 14.55 -8.68 -8.89
CA LEU A 205 13.74 -7.47 -8.88
C LEU A 205 12.55 -7.62 -9.83
N VAL A 206 11.38 -7.24 -9.39
CA VAL A 206 10.14 -7.31 -10.17
C VAL A 206 9.40 -5.99 -10.02
N ALA A 207 9.34 -5.20 -11.09
CA ALA A 207 8.56 -3.97 -11.11
C ALA A 207 7.08 -4.29 -11.36
N VAL A 208 6.21 -3.75 -10.53
CA VAL A 208 4.79 -4.06 -10.55
C VAL A 208 3.98 -2.81 -10.89
N HIS A 209 3.10 -2.93 -11.89
CA HIS A 209 2.01 -1.99 -12.12
C HIS A 209 0.79 -2.79 -12.55
N THR A 210 -0.13 -2.99 -11.63
CA THR A 210 -1.39 -3.68 -11.94
C THR A 210 -2.42 -2.70 -12.47
N TYR A 211 -3.44 -3.21 -13.17
CA TYR A 211 -4.58 -2.37 -13.53
C TYR A 211 -5.24 -1.81 -12.26
N TYR A 212 -6.09 -0.78 -12.37
CA TYR A 212 -6.75 -0.17 -11.20
C TYR A 212 -8.20 -0.68 -11.08
N PRO A 213 -8.69 -0.94 -9.83
CA PRO A 213 -9.98 -1.61 -9.64
C PRO A 213 -11.18 -0.77 -10.07
N LEU A 214 -11.07 0.58 -10.09
CA LEU A 214 -12.14 1.46 -10.55
C LEU A 214 -12.39 1.31 -12.06
N GLY A 215 -11.35 1.03 -12.84
CA GLY A 215 -11.49 0.81 -14.28
C GLY A 215 -12.05 -0.58 -14.59
N ASP A 216 -11.44 -1.62 -14.02
CA ASP A 216 -11.85 -3.02 -14.17
C ASP A 216 -11.30 -3.86 -13.01
N ALA A 217 -12.16 -4.13 -12.02
CA ALA A 217 -11.76 -4.87 -10.82
C ALA A 217 -11.33 -6.32 -11.13
N ARG A 218 -11.88 -6.94 -12.18
CA ARG A 218 -11.49 -8.30 -12.59
C ARG A 218 -10.08 -8.30 -13.16
N ARG A 219 -9.80 -7.41 -14.12
CA ARG A 219 -8.47 -7.28 -14.72
C ARG A 219 -7.41 -6.89 -13.69
N TRP A 220 -7.78 -6.05 -12.73
CA TRP A 220 -6.93 -5.74 -11.58
C TRP A 220 -6.57 -6.98 -10.77
N ALA A 221 -7.57 -7.78 -10.37
CA ALA A 221 -7.34 -9.01 -9.61
C ALA A 221 -6.54 -10.04 -10.40
N GLU A 222 -6.80 -10.20 -11.72
CA GLU A 222 -6.03 -11.08 -12.61
C GLU A 222 -4.54 -10.75 -12.58
N GLY A 223 -4.15 -9.46 -12.62
CA GLY A 223 -2.74 -9.06 -12.53
C GLY A 223 -2.07 -9.50 -11.21
N LEU A 224 -2.78 -9.40 -10.09
CA LEU A 224 -2.28 -9.90 -8.79
C LEU A 224 -2.25 -11.43 -8.71
N HIS A 225 -3.22 -12.11 -9.33
CA HIS A 225 -3.24 -13.57 -9.43
C HIS A 225 -2.08 -14.09 -10.30
N ASP A 226 -1.72 -13.40 -11.39
CA ASP A 226 -0.59 -13.76 -12.23
C ASP A 226 0.74 -13.63 -11.47
N LEU A 227 0.92 -12.55 -10.68
CA LEU A 227 2.06 -12.41 -9.78
C LEU A 227 2.11 -13.53 -8.75
N ARG A 228 0.97 -13.85 -8.11
CA ARG A 228 0.85 -14.96 -7.16
C ARG A 228 1.19 -16.30 -7.80
N ALA A 229 0.74 -16.55 -9.03
CA ALA A 229 1.01 -17.79 -9.75
C ALA A 229 2.50 -17.94 -10.11
N ALA A 230 3.19 -16.83 -10.38
CA ALA A 230 4.62 -16.79 -10.63
C ALA A 230 5.48 -17.02 -9.38
N ALA A 231 4.98 -16.66 -8.22
CA ALA A 231 5.74 -16.59 -6.95
C ALA A 231 6.30 -17.94 -6.43
N PRO A 232 5.62 -19.12 -6.53
CA PRO A 232 6.10 -20.33 -5.92
C PRO A 232 7.53 -20.71 -6.31
N GLY A 233 8.40 -20.88 -5.28
CA GLY A 233 9.83 -21.19 -5.45
C GLY A 233 10.71 -20.02 -5.89
N ARG A 234 10.16 -18.81 -6.09
CA ARG A 234 10.87 -17.62 -6.57
C ARG A 234 10.93 -16.49 -5.57
N THR A 235 10.11 -16.50 -4.53
CA THR A 235 10.00 -15.39 -3.58
C THR A 235 11.22 -15.25 -2.67
N ARG A 236 11.97 -16.30 -2.40
CA ARG A 236 13.04 -16.28 -1.39
C ARG A 236 13.97 -15.06 -1.47
N ASN A 237 14.47 -14.75 -2.68
CA ASN A 237 15.39 -13.65 -2.94
C ASN A 237 14.73 -12.56 -3.80
N ALA A 238 13.41 -12.46 -3.83
CA ALA A 238 12.71 -11.51 -4.67
C ALA A 238 12.40 -10.23 -3.91
N VAL A 239 12.39 -9.11 -4.66
CA VAL A 239 11.82 -7.83 -4.26
C VAL A 239 10.81 -7.45 -5.34
N LEU A 240 9.53 -7.38 -4.98
CA LEU A 240 8.47 -6.87 -5.83
C LEU A 240 8.18 -5.44 -5.39
N LEU A 241 8.29 -4.47 -6.28
CA LEU A 241 8.10 -3.07 -5.93
C LEU A 241 7.34 -2.34 -7.02
N GLY A 242 6.46 -1.43 -6.65
CA GLY A 242 5.63 -0.72 -7.61
C GLY A 242 4.26 -0.32 -7.08
N ASP A 243 3.43 0.11 -8.02
CA ASP A 243 2.01 0.38 -7.82
C ASP A 243 1.19 -0.90 -8.03
N PHE A 244 0.75 -1.48 -6.93
CA PHE A 244 -0.11 -2.67 -6.94
C PHE A 244 -1.58 -2.32 -7.13
N ASN A 245 -1.94 -1.02 -7.08
CA ASN A 245 -3.32 -0.57 -7.05
C ASN A 245 -4.17 -1.31 -6.00
N ALA A 246 -3.52 -1.80 -4.96
CA ALA A 246 -4.06 -2.64 -3.90
C ALA A 246 -3.51 -2.24 -2.54
N THR A 247 -4.36 -2.22 -1.52
CA THR A 247 -3.93 -2.12 -0.12
C THR A 247 -3.72 -3.52 0.48
N LEU A 248 -3.05 -3.61 1.62
CA LEU A 248 -2.87 -4.87 2.38
C LEU A 248 -4.19 -5.50 2.85
N ASP A 249 -5.33 -4.82 2.67
CA ASP A 249 -6.64 -5.36 3.02
C ASP A 249 -7.30 -6.14 1.90
N HIS A 250 -6.88 -5.94 0.66
CA HIS A 250 -7.42 -6.64 -0.50
C HIS A 250 -7.04 -8.12 -0.52
N LYS A 251 -8.00 -8.98 -0.83
CA LYS A 251 -7.77 -10.44 -0.87
C LYS A 251 -6.68 -10.83 -1.85
N PRO A 252 -6.64 -10.37 -3.13
CA PRO A 252 -5.59 -10.77 -4.05
C PRO A 252 -4.18 -10.34 -3.58
N MET A 253 -4.06 -9.19 -2.90
CA MET A 253 -2.80 -8.72 -2.32
C MET A 253 -2.35 -9.61 -1.16
N ARG A 254 -3.26 -9.96 -0.25
CA ARG A 254 -2.97 -10.87 0.86
C ARG A 254 -2.55 -12.25 0.36
N ASP A 255 -3.26 -12.77 -0.65
CA ASP A 255 -2.92 -14.06 -1.26
C ASP A 255 -1.54 -14.05 -1.93
N LEU A 256 -1.10 -12.90 -2.46
CA LEU A 256 0.26 -12.74 -2.99
C LEU A 256 1.29 -12.73 -1.84
N ILE A 257 1.03 -11.97 -0.77
CA ILE A 257 1.90 -11.92 0.43
C ILE A 257 2.04 -13.30 1.06
N ASP A 258 0.94 -14.06 1.14
CA ASP A 258 0.91 -15.43 1.69
C ASP A 258 1.79 -16.44 0.91
N THR A 259 2.35 -16.06 -0.24
CA THR A 259 3.36 -16.87 -0.95
C THR A 259 4.76 -16.82 -0.31
N GLY A 260 4.91 -16.12 0.80
CA GLY A 260 6.15 -15.96 1.56
C GLY A 260 6.86 -14.63 1.31
N LEU A 261 6.08 -13.59 0.97
CA LEU A 261 6.53 -12.21 0.90
C LEU A 261 6.17 -11.46 2.19
N ALA A 262 6.91 -10.41 2.51
CA ALA A 262 6.61 -9.44 3.55
C ALA A 262 6.54 -8.04 2.94
N ASP A 263 5.64 -7.18 3.45
CA ASP A 263 5.59 -5.77 3.08
C ASP A 263 6.52 -4.98 4.00
N ALA A 264 7.41 -4.16 3.43
CA ALA A 264 8.43 -3.45 4.19
C ALA A 264 7.84 -2.43 5.19
N HIS A 265 6.67 -1.82 4.91
CA HIS A 265 6.00 -0.94 5.87
C HIS A 265 5.45 -1.73 7.06
N GLU A 266 4.79 -2.87 6.79
CA GLU A 266 4.22 -3.71 7.84
C GLU A 266 5.33 -4.33 8.69
N GLU A 267 6.39 -4.86 8.08
CA GLU A 267 7.53 -5.47 8.79
C GLU A 267 8.22 -4.47 9.73
N LEU A 268 8.32 -3.20 9.34
CA LEU A 268 8.89 -2.15 10.19
C LEU A 268 7.90 -1.56 11.21
N GLY A 269 6.66 -2.01 11.20
CA GLY A 269 5.62 -1.44 12.06
C GLY A 269 5.35 0.04 11.76
N ALA A 270 5.57 0.46 10.52
CA ALA A 270 5.49 1.87 10.11
C ALA A 270 4.05 2.41 10.12
N GLY A 271 3.04 1.54 10.24
CA GLY A 271 1.65 1.93 10.37
C GLY A 271 0.94 2.11 9.04
N LEU A 272 0.09 3.12 8.95
CA LEU A 272 -0.62 3.46 7.73
C LEU A 272 0.14 4.57 7.00
N PHE A 273 0.76 4.24 5.89
CA PHE A 273 1.49 5.18 5.05
C PHE A 273 0.77 5.37 3.72
N PRO A 274 -0.13 6.34 3.62
CA PRO A 274 -0.85 6.56 2.39
C PRO A 274 0.09 7.13 1.31
N THR A 275 0.09 6.46 0.14
CA THR A 275 0.85 6.87 -1.03
C THR A 275 0.00 7.56 -2.08
N TRP A 276 -1.32 7.30 -2.10
CA TRP A 276 -2.26 7.86 -3.06
C TRP A 276 -3.57 8.35 -2.38
N PRO A 277 -4.25 9.39 -2.93
CA PRO A 277 -3.74 10.33 -3.89
C PRO A 277 -2.75 11.29 -3.23
N GLN A 278 -1.73 11.69 -3.98
CA GLN A 278 -0.88 12.80 -3.60
C GLN A 278 -1.60 14.12 -3.88
N ASP A 279 -1.15 15.22 -3.27
CA ASP A 279 -1.66 16.58 -3.50
C ASP A 279 -1.43 17.03 -4.97
N HIS A 280 -2.27 16.49 -5.86
CA HIS A 280 -2.31 16.85 -7.27
C HIS A 280 -3.34 17.97 -7.50
N PRO A 281 -3.15 18.88 -8.48
CA PRO A 281 -4.10 19.96 -8.76
C PRO A 281 -5.55 19.50 -8.94
N ASP A 282 -5.75 18.30 -9.48
CA ASP A 282 -7.06 17.72 -9.73
C ASP A 282 -7.62 16.93 -8.53
N TYR A 283 -6.76 16.50 -7.61
CA TYR A 283 -7.11 15.73 -6.39
C TYR A 283 -6.73 16.55 -5.15
N ARG A 284 -7.60 17.47 -4.73
CA ARG A 284 -7.38 18.30 -3.53
C ARG A 284 -7.69 17.58 -2.22
N VAL A 285 -7.31 16.33 -2.14
CA VAL A 285 -7.45 15.49 -0.95
C VAL A 285 -6.07 15.00 -0.52
N PRO A 286 -5.82 14.89 0.79
CA PRO A 286 -4.57 14.31 1.28
C PRO A 286 -4.49 12.85 0.86
N ALA A 287 -3.27 12.30 0.78
CA ALA A 287 -3.05 10.88 0.57
C ALA A 287 -3.84 10.06 1.59
N ALA A 288 -4.57 9.06 1.12
CA ALA A 288 -5.57 8.35 1.89
C ALA A 288 -5.35 6.84 1.96
N ILE A 289 -4.75 6.23 0.92
CA ILE A 289 -4.54 4.79 0.84
C ILE A 289 -3.12 4.48 0.43
N GLN A 290 -2.59 3.36 0.90
CA GLN A 290 -1.30 2.82 0.49
C GLN A 290 -1.54 1.81 -0.61
N ILE A 291 -1.03 2.07 -1.81
CA ILE A 291 -1.13 1.19 -2.98
C ILE A 291 0.21 0.94 -3.65
N ASP A 292 1.22 1.73 -3.29
CA ASP A 292 2.61 1.53 -3.69
C ASP A 292 3.34 0.76 -2.57
N HIS A 293 3.99 -0.35 -2.92
CA HIS A 293 4.57 -1.27 -1.97
C HIS A 293 5.98 -1.69 -2.36
N VAL A 294 6.76 -2.08 -1.36
CA VAL A 294 7.99 -2.85 -1.49
C VAL A 294 7.79 -4.15 -0.73
N LEU A 295 7.55 -5.24 -1.48
CA LEU A 295 7.45 -6.58 -0.93
C LEU A 295 8.78 -7.29 -1.10
N HIS A 296 9.19 -8.07 -0.12
CA HIS A 296 10.41 -8.84 -0.21
C HIS A 296 10.25 -10.27 0.35
N GLY A 297 11.12 -11.16 -0.12
CA GLY A 297 11.16 -12.53 0.34
C GLY A 297 12.02 -12.73 1.60
N PRO A 298 11.98 -13.94 2.20
CA PRO A 298 12.58 -14.21 3.51
C PRO A 298 14.11 -14.22 3.53
N ALA A 299 14.78 -14.08 2.39
CA ALA A 299 16.24 -13.84 2.37
C ALA A 299 16.60 -12.35 2.48
N LEU A 300 15.61 -11.48 2.66
CA LEU A 300 15.77 -10.05 2.91
C LEU A 300 15.00 -9.68 4.18
N THR A 301 15.33 -8.51 4.73
CA THR A 301 14.54 -7.87 5.80
C THR A 301 14.60 -6.37 5.62
N ALA A 302 13.50 -5.69 5.92
CA ALA A 302 13.42 -4.24 5.86
C ALA A 302 14.24 -3.61 7.00
N VAL A 303 14.91 -2.50 6.71
CA VAL A 303 15.74 -1.77 7.68
C VAL A 303 15.27 -0.34 7.84
N ASP A 304 14.81 0.26 6.73
CA ASP A 304 14.30 1.62 6.69
C ASP A 304 13.29 1.77 5.56
N ILE A 305 12.30 2.65 5.74
CA ILE A 305 11.32 2.97 4.72
C ILE A 305 10.87 4.43 4.85
N SER A 306 10.64 5.08 3.72
CA SER A 306 10.17 6.46 3.67
C SER A 306 9.41 6.76 2.37
N GLU A 307 8.48 7.73 2.43
CA GLU A 307 7.69 8.20 1.29
C GLU A 307 8.11 9.62 0.91
N HIS A 308 8.21 9.85 -0.38
CA HIS A 308 8.65 11.12 -0.94
C HIS A 308 7.61 11.67 -1.92
N ALA A 309 7.14 12.88 -1.65
CA ALA A 309 6.29 13.62 -2.57
C ALA A 309 7.11 14.11 -3.76
N LEU A 310 6.74 13.71 -4.97
CA LEU A 310 7.34 14.22 -6.20
C LEU A 310 6.38 15.22 -6.85
N PRO A 311 6.90 16.40 -7.29
CA PRO A 311 6.06 17.38 -7.98
C PRO A 311 5.39 16.80 -9.22
N ARG A 312 4.07 16.99 -9.32
CA ARG A 312 3.23 16.55 -10.43
C ARG A 312 3.01 15.03 -10.51
N SER A 313 3.33 14.28 -9.46
CA SER A 313 2.84 12.92 -9.27
C SER A 313 1.57 12.96 -8.43
N ASP A 314 0.63 12.07 -8.72
CA ASP A 314 -0.50 11.77 -7.84
C ASP A 314 -0.21 10.61 -6.89
N HIS A 315 1.03 10.07 -6.93
CA HIS A 315 1.58 9.11 -5.99
C HIS A 315 2.77 9.68 -5.22
N ARG A 316 3.03 9.14 -4.03
CA ARG A 316 4.31 9.30 -3.35
C ARG A 316 5.25 8.18 -3.77
N ALA A 317 6.49 8.52 -4.08
CA ALA A 317 7.53 7.53 -4.25
C ALA A 317 7.84 6.85 -2.91
N VAL A 318 8.03 5.54 -2.92
CA VAL A 318 8.41 4.76 -1.75
C VAL A 318 9.89 4.38 -1.87
N VAL A 319 10.66 4.65 -0.82
CA VAL A 319 12.09 4.28 -0.73
C VAL A 319 12.26 3.33 0.45
N ALA A 320 12.81 2.14 0.20
CA ALA A 320 13.12 1.17 1.25
C ALA A 320 14.60 0.79 1.23
N GLU A 321 15.18 0.58 2.40
CA GLU A 321 16.47 -0.09 2.57
C GLU A 321 16.25 -1.50 3.09
N LEU A 322 16.76 -2.47 2.35
CA LEU A 322 16.68 -3.89 2.69
C LEU A 322 18.08 -4.42 3.03
N ALA A 323 18.18 -5.28 4.02
CA ALA A 323 19.37 -6.09 4.26
C ALA A 323 19.21 -7.45 3.58
N VAL A 324 20.22 -7.89 2.84
CA VAL A 324 20.24 -9.22 2.21
C VAL A 324 20.82 -10.21 3.21
N LEU A 325 19.99 -11.12 3.70
CA LEU A 325 20.33 -12.14 4.69
C LEU A 325 21.03 -13.35 4.03
N ARG A 326 21.60 -14.22 4.84
CA ARG A 326 22.31 -15.42 4.36
C ARG A 326 21.37 -16.55 3.97
#